data_0e1ffaec2bd505a82b69b84681cce3f9
#
_entry.id   0e1ffaec2bd505a82b69b84681cce3f9
#
_cell.length_a   1.000
_cell.length_b   1.000
_cell.length_c   1.000
_cell.angle_alpha   90.00
_cell.angle_beta   90.00
_cell.angle_gamma   90.00
#
_symmetry.space_group_name_H-M   'P 1'
#
loop_
_entity.id
_entity.type
_entity.pdbx_description
1 polymer ?
#
loop_
_entity_poly.entity_id
_entity_poly.type
_entity_poly.pdbx_seq_one_letter_code
_entity_poly.pdbx_strand_id
1 'polypeptide(L)'
;MKKNVLDLSSNSILPKEFLSILDDIADEIRPNYVDFISDLNLKYKNDIDWILTDLSSRNTLNCTLFENICKLELIKRLSSNNQINEVITNCPFFYKSIVKNFDNKLVIINKSNVLLKFYKHLKQNSKKL
;
A
#
# COMPACT_ATOMS: atom_id res chain seq x y z
N MET A 1 -3.66 13.83 -24.03
CA MET A 1 -3.32 12.53 -23.41
C MET A 1 -3.92 12.44 -22.01
N LYS A 2 -4.81 11.50 -21.80
CA LYS A 2 -5.26 11.18 -20.44
C LYS A 2 -4.09 10.60 -19.66
N LYS A 3 -3.65 11.29 -18.61
CA LYS A 3 -2.71 10.72 -17.65
C LYS A 3 -3.39 9.54 -16.95
N ASN A 4 -2.89 8.35 -17.18
CA ASN A 4 -3.37 7.17 -16.48
C ASN A 4 -2.73 7.14 -15.08
N VAL A 5 -3.40 7.72 -14.11
CA VAL A 5 -2.92 7.89 -12.75
C VAL A 5 -3.66 6.93 -11.83
N LEU A 6 -2.91 6.20 -11.02
CA LEU A 6 -3.44 5.41 -9.91
C LEU A 6 -3.17 6.17 -8.61
N ASP A 7 -4.22 6.75 -8.02
CA ASP A 7 -4.13 7.47 -6.76
C ASP A 7 -4.54 6.56 -5.59
N LEU A 8 -3.56 6.14 -4.82
CA LEU A 8 -3.73 5.29 -3.64
C LEU A 8 -3.65 6.09 -2.32
N SER A 9 -3.72 7.41 -2.39
CA SER A 9 -3.78 8.25 -1.19
C SER A 9 -5.10 8.03 -0.42
N SER A 10 -5.08 8.26 0.89
CA SER A 10 -6.17 7.89 1.80
C SER A 10 -7.53 8.56 1.49
N ASN A 11 -7.54 9.68 0.80
CA ASN A 11 -8.76 10.44 0.48
C ASN A 11 -9.23 10.28 -0.97
N SER A 12 -8.59 9.40 -1.75
CA SER A 12 -8.96 9.20 -3.14
C SER A 12 -9.98 8.08 -3.30
N ILE A 13 -10.84 8.22 -4.30
CA ILE A 13 -11.77 7.18 -4.72
C ILE A 13 -11.24 6.57 -6.01
N LEU A 14 -10.99 5.25 -6.00
CA LEU A 14 -10.54 4.54 -7.19
C LEU A 14 -11.69 4.40 -8.21
N PRO A 15 -11.38 4.47 -9.51
CA PRO A 15 -12.34 4.14 -10.56
C PRO A 15 -12.91 2.73 -10.36
N LYS A 16 -14.17 2.53 -10.77
CA LYS A 16 -14.84 1.22 -10.64
C LYS A 16 -14.08 0.07 -11.30
N GLU A 17 -13.43 0.35 -12.43
CA GLU A 17 -12.63 -0.65 -13.15
C GLU A 17 -11.46 -1.15 -12.29
N PHE A 18 -10.77 -0.24 -11.62
CA PHE A 18 -9.63 -0.58 -10.75
C PHE A 18 -10.10 -1.27 -9.47
N LEU A 19 -11.25 -0.85 -8.91
CA LEU A 19 -11.85 -1.51 -7.75
C LEU A 19 -12.21 -2.97 -8.05
N SER A 20 -12.77 -3.23 -9.22
CA SER A 20 -13.12 -4.60 -9.64
C SER A 20 -11.88 -5.48 -9.75
N ILE A 21 -10.80 -4.96 -10.34
CA ILE A 21 -9.52 -5.69 -10.43
C ILE A 21 -8.94 -5.92 -9.03
N LEU A 22 -9.03 -4.93 -8.16
CA LEU A 22 -8.54 -5.06 -6.78
C LEU A 22 -9.31 -6.12 -5.98
N ASP A 23 -10.62 -6.18 -6.15
CA ASP A 23 -11.45 -7.21 -5.52
C ASP A 23 -11.09 -8.62 -6.01
N ASP A 24 -10.88 -8.79 -7.31
CA ASP A 24 -10.43 -10.06 -7.89
C ASP A 24 -9.05 -10.46 -7.35
N ILE A 25 -8.12 -9.52 -7.24
CA ILE A 25 -6.79 -9.75 -6.64
C ILE A 25 -6.94 -10.18 -5.18
N ALA A 26 -7.78 -9.51 -4.41
CA ALA A 26 -7.99 -9.86 -3.00
C ALA A 26 -8.52 -11.29 -2.85
N ASP A 27 -9.46 -11.70 -3.68
CA ASP A 27 -10.00 -13.06 -3.67
C ASP A 27 -8.94 -14.11 -4.05
N GLU A 28 -8.07 -13.79 -5.02
CA GLU A 28 -6.99 -14.69 -5.43
C GLU A 28 -5.90 -14.84 -4.35
N ILE A 29 -5.52 -13.76 -3.69
CA ILE A 29 -4.40 -13.74 -2.73
C ILE A 29 -4.83 -14.22 -1.35
N ARG A 30 -6.08 -14.02 -0.96
CA ARG A 30 -6.57 -14.30 0.40
C ARG A 30 -6.24 -15.72 0.91
N PRO A 31 -6.46 -16.81 0.17
CA PRO A 31 -6.13 -18.14 0.66
C PRO A 31 -4.64 -18.31 0.98
N ASN A 32 -3.76 -17.85 0.09
CA ASN A 32 -2.32 -17.92 0.29
C ASN A 32 -1.86 -17.05 1.47
N TYR A 33 -2.46 -15.89 1.64
CA TYR A 33 -2.18 -15.01 2.78
C TYR A 33 -2.58 -15.67 4.09
N VAL A 34 -3.77 -16.25 4.17
CA VAL A 34 -4.26 -16.97 5.36
C VAL A 34 -3.34 -18.15 5.70
N ASP A 35 -2.92 -18.92 4.71
CA ASP A 35 -2.00 -20.04 4.90
C ASP A 35 -0.64 -19.56 5.42
N PHE A 36 -0.11 -18.48 4.87
CA PHE A 36 1.14 -17.86 5.31
C PHE A 36 1.07 -17.44 6.78
N ILE A 37 -0.01 -16.75 7.18
CA ILE A 37 -0.19 -16.33 8.58
C ILE A 37 -0.39 -17.55 9.50
N SER A 38 -1.09 -18.59 9.03
CA SER A 38 -1.26 -19.83 9.78
C SER A 38 0.08 -20.51 10.05
N ASP A 39 0.97 -20.55 9.07
CA ASP A 39 2.32 -21.10 9.23
C ASP A 39 3.13 -20.29 10.25
N LEU A 40 3.05 -18.97 10.20
CA LEU A 40 3.68 -18.10 11.19
C LEU A 40 3.11 -18.33 12.60
N ASN A 41 1.80 -18.52 12.72
CA ASN A 41 1.15 -18.82 14.01
C ASN A 41 1.67 -20.14 14.61
N LEU A 42 1.89 -21.16 13.80
CA LEU A 42 2.49 -22.41 14.26
C LEU A 42 3.93 -22.21 14.70
N LYS A 43 4.71 -21.43 13.96
CA LYS A 43 6.12 -21.15 14.29
C LYS A 43 6.27 -20.36 15.59
N TYR A 44 5.40 -19.39 15.83
CA TYR A 44 5.47 -18.45 16.97
C TYR A 44 4.36 -18.66 18.00
N LYS A 45 3.81 -19.89 18.11
CA LYS A 45 2.67 -20.21 18.99
C LYS A 45 2.88 -19.90 20.47
N ASN A 46 4.15 -19.85 20.93
CA ASN A 46 4.51 -19.57 22.32
C ASN A 46 4.97 -18.12 22.53
N ASP A 47 4.95 -17.30 21.49
CA ASP A 47 5.38 -15.90 21.55
C ASP A 47 4.17 -15.00 21.78
N ILE A 48 4.07 -14.43 22.98
CA ILE A 48 2.96 -13.54 23.35
C ILE A 48 2.93 -12.30 22.49
N ASP A 49 4.10 -11.72 22.18
CA ASP A 49 4.18 -10.52 21.34
C ASP A 49 3.60 -10.78 19.94
N TRP A 50 3.87 -11.97 19.37
CA TRP A 50 3.28 -12.37 18.11
C TRP A 50 1.76 -12.53 18.21
N ILE A 51 1.26 -13.21 19.25
CA ILE A 51 -0.18 -13.47 19.46
C ILE A 51 -0.97 -12.16 19.54
N LEU A 52 -0.37 -11.13 20.14
CA LEU A 52 -1.00 -9.80 20.28
C LEU A 52 -0.96 -8.97 19.00
N THR A 53 -0.27 -9.41 17.96
CA THR A 53 -0.26 -8.68 16.69
C THR A 53 -1.57 -8.88 15.92
N ASP A 54 -1.98 -7.85 15.18
CA ASP A 54 -3.14 -7.93 14.28
C ASP A 54 -2.95 -8.99 13.19
N LEU A 55 -1.70 -9.26 12.80
CA LEU A 55 -1.35 -10.24 11.77
C LEU A 55 -1.74 -11.66 12.18
N SER A 56 -1.58 -12.03 13.46
CA SER A 56 -1.87 -13.37 13.96
C SER A 56 -3.36 -13.73 13.86
N SER A 57 -4.25 -12.74 13.81
CA SER A 57 -5.70 -12.94 13.72
C SER A 57 -6.18 -13.45 12.36
N ARG A 58 -5.33 -13.39 11.33
CA ARG A 58 -5.68 -13.74 9.94
C ARG A 58 -6.84 -12.92 9.36
N ASN A 59 -7.16 -11.80 9.97
CA ASN A 59 -8.23 -10.93 9.53
C ASN A 59 -7.79 -10.13 8.31
N THR A 60 -8.37 -10.41 7.14
CA THR A 60 -8.05 -9.73 5.89
C THR A 60 -8.89 -8.47 5.66
N LEU A 61 -9.92 -8.22 6.46
CA LEU A 61 -10.81 -7.07 6.29
C LEU A 61 -10.16 -5.76 6.78
N ASN A 62 -9.42 -5.81 7.87
CA ASN A 62 -8.80 -4.65 8.50
C ASN A 62 -7.27 -4.74 8.55
N CYS A 63 -6.68 -5.62 7.75
CA CYS A 63 -5.24 -5.85 7.76
C CYS A 63 -4.55 -4.97 6.72
N THR A 64 -3.77 -3.99 7.19
CA THR A 64 -3.01 -3.08 6.34
C THR A 64 -1.99 -3.83 5.46
N LEU A 65 -1.35 -4.88 5.98
CA LEU A 65 -0.40 -5.68 5.21
C LEU A 65 -1.09 -6.37 4.02
N PHE A 66 -2.23 -7.02 4.26
CA PHE A 66 -3.00 -7.67 3.19
C PHE A 66 -3.43 -6.65 2.13
N GLU A 67 -3.96 -5.52 2.56
CA GLU A 67 -4.36 -4.43 1.67
C GLU A 67 -3.19 -3.92 0.81
N ASN A 68 -2.01 -3.72 1.41
CA ASN A 68 -0.82 -3.25 0.70
C ASN A 68 -0.31 -4.29 -0.30
N ILE A 69 -0.36 -5.57 0.02
CA ILE A 69 0.00 -6.66 -0.91
C ILE A 69 -0.93 -6.62 -2.14
N CYS A 70 -2.23 -6.48 -1.92
CA CYS A 70 -3.21 -6.37 -3.00
C CYS A 70 -2.97 -5.13 -3.87
N LYS A 71 -2.64 -4.00 -3.26
CA LYS A 71 -2.32 -2.77 -3.99
C LYS A 71 -1.04 -2.89 -4.82
N LEU A 72 -0.01 -3.56 -4.31
CA LEU A 72 1.22 -3.82 -5.07
C LEU A 72 0.95 -4.70 -6.29
N GLU A 73 0.14 -5.73 -6.15
CA GLU A 73 -0.26 -6.58 -7.27
C GLU A 73 -1.12 -5.82 -8.29
N LEU A 74 -1.99 -4.92 -7.82
CA LEU A 74 -2.76 -4.03 -8.69
C LEU A 74 -1.84 -3.16 -9.55
N ILE A 75 -0.85 -2.52 -8.93
CA ILE A 75 0.15 -1.71 -9.64
C ILE A 75 0.87 -2.54 -10.69
N LYS A 76 1.29 -3.75 -10.33
CA LYS A 76 1.98 -4.67 -11.24
C LYS A 76 1.13 -5.01 -12.47
N ARG A 77 -0.13 -5.36 -12.27
CA ARG A 77 -1.05 -5.71 -13.39
C ARG A 77 -1.34 -4.51 -14.28
N LEU A 78 -1.65 -3.37 -13.69
CA LEU A 78 -1.97 -2.16 -14.45
C LEU A 78 -0.76 -1.60 -15.21
N SER A 79 0.44 -1.65 -14.61
CA SER A 79 1.66 -1.21 -15.29
C SER A 79 2.09 -2.15 -16.42
N SER A 80 1.92 -3.45 -16.25
CA SER A 80 2.23 -4.45 -17.28
C SER A 80 1.33 -4.29 -18.51
N ASN A 81 0.10 -3.85 -18.33
CA ASN A 81 -0.86 -3.59 -19.41
C ASN A 81 -0.80 -2.16 -19.95
N ASN A 82 0.16 -1.34 -19.50
CA ASN A 82 0.29 0.08 -19.84
C ASN A 82 -0.96 0.91 -19.53
N GLN A 83 -1.76 0.49 -18.57
CA GLN A 83 -2.98 1.20 -18.15
C GLN A 83 -2.69 2.36 -17.20
N ILE A 84 -1.55 2.33 -16.51
CA ILE A 84 -1.09 3.41 -15.64
C ILE A 84 0.37 3.74 -15.93
N ASN A 85 0.74 4.99 -15.74
CA ASN A 85 2.12 5.48 -15.82
C ASN A 85 2.52 6.28 -14.58
N GLU A 86 1.59 6.56 -13.68
CA GLU A 86 1.82 7.35 -12.48
C GLU A 86 1.06 6.74 -11.29
N VAL A 87 1.74 6.64 -10.15
CA VAL A 87 1.17 6.16 -8.88
C VAL A 87 1.36 7.22 -7.81
N ILE A 88 0.30 7.54 -7.09
CA ILE A 88 0.33 8.50 -5.99
C ILE A 88 0.05 7.75 -4.69
N THR A 89 0.87 7.96 -3.68
CA THR A 89 0.67 7.40 -2.34
C THR A 89 1.00 8.44 -1.27
N ASN A 90 0.40 8.32 -0.10
CA ASN A 90 0.71 9.13 1.08
C ASN A 90 1.39 8.31 2.19
N CYS A 91 1.68 7.05 1.95
CA CYS A 91 2.35 6.17 2.91
C CYS A 91 3.84 6.03 2.57
N PRO A 92 4.77 6.50 3.45
CA PRO A 92 6.21 6.43 3.17
C PRO A 92 6.74 5.01 2.99
N PHE A 93 6.23 4.06 3.75
CA PHE A 93 6.64 2.65 3.67
C PHE A 93 6.19 2.02 2.37
N PHE A 94 4.97 2.30 1.95
CA PHE A 94 4.44 1.83 0.69
C PHE A 94 5.19 2.43 -0.51
N TYR A 95 5.51 3.72 -0.44
CA TYR A 95 6.34 4.40 -1.43
C TYR A 95 7.69 3.69 -1.62
N LYS A 96 8.38 3.38 -0.53
CA LYS A 96 9.67 2.67 -0.59
C LYS A 96 9.53 1.29 -1.24
N SER A 97 8.45 0.58 -0.92
CA SER A 97 8.18 -0.73 -1.51
C SER A 97 7.94 -0.65 -3.01
N ILE A 98 7.20 0.35 -3.48
CA ILE A 98 6.96 0.56 -4.91
C ILE A 98 8.27 0.89 -5.63
N VAL A 99 9.05 1.82 -5.12
CA VAL A 99 10.33 2.23 -5.73
C VAL A 99 11.28 1.04 -5.85
N LYS A 100 11.31 0.18 -4.83
CA LYS A 100 12.19 -0.99 -4.81
C LYS A 100 11.78 -2.06 -5.82
N ASN A 101 10.48 -2.24 -6.05
CA ASN A 101 9.95 -3.40 -6.80
C ASN A 101 9.55 -3.08 -8.24
N PHE A 102 9.49 -1.82 -8.62
CA PHE A 102 9.07 -1.40 -9.96
C PHE A 102 10.16 -0.59 -10.65
N ASP A 103 10.29 -0.81 -11.97
CA ASP A 103 11.25 -0.10 -12.81
C ASP A 103 10.91 1.38 -12.98
N ASN A 104 11.89 2.15 -13.48
CA ASN A 104 11.82 3.60 -13.72
C ASN A 104 10.72 4.05 -14.71
N LYS A 105 9.90 3.13 -15.21
CA LYS A 105 8.79 3.44 -16.12
C LYS A 105 7.58 4.07 -15.43
N LEU A 106 7.49 3.90 -14.12
CA LEU A 106 6.41 4.48 -13.31
C LEU A 106 6.90 5.74 -12.61
N VAL A 107 6.14 6.82 -12.74
CA VAL A 107 6.32 8.02 -11.93
C VAL A 107 5.62 7.80 -10.59
N ILE A 108 6.38 7.86 -9.51
CA ILE A 108 5.85 7.62 -8.17
C ILE A 108 5.90 8.91 -7.37
N ILE A 109 4.74 9.36 -6.90
CA ILE A 109 4.60 10.60 -6.14
C ILE A 109 4.24 10.26 -4.70
N ASN A 110 5.08 10.74 -3.76
CA ASN A 110 4.84 10.57 -2.33
C ASN A 110 4.32 11.88 -1.72
N LYS A 111 3.01 11.97 -1.52
CA LYS A 111 2.37 13.14 -0.93
C LYS A 111 2.74 13.36 0.55
N SER A 112 3.13 12.31 1.27
CA SER A 112 3.51 12.44 2.68
C SER A 112 4.75 13.30 2.88
N ASN A 113 5.70 13.24 1.96
CA ASN A 113 6.91 14.07 2.01
C ASN A 113 6.61 15.58 1.85
N VAL A 114 5.63 15.91 1.02
CA VAL A 114 5.19 17.29 0.84
C VAL A 114 4.57 17.83 2.12
N LEU A 115 3.72 17.06 2.77
CA LEU A 115 3.09 17.43 4.04
C LEU A 115 4.12 17.58 5.17
N LEU A 116 5.09 16.66 5.25
CA LEU A 116 6.17 16.73 6.25
C LEU A 116 7.06 17.95 6.05
N LYS A 117 7.42 18.28 4.81
CA LYS A 117 8.18 19.50 4.48
C LYS A 117 7.41 20.75 4.87
N PHE A 118 6.13 20.78 4.56
CA PHE A 118 5.26 21.90 4.92
C PHE A 118 5.13 22.06 6.42
N TYR A 119 4.92 20.97 7.15
CA TYR A 119 4.87 20.96 8.61
C TYR A 119 6.18 21.44 9.24
N LYS A 120 7.32 20.97 8.74
CA LYS A 120 8.64 21.43 9.23
C LYS A 120 8.83 22.92 8.98
N HIS A 121 8.42 23.41 7.83
CA HIS A 121 8.48 24.83 7.49
C HIS A 121 7.64 25.70 8.43
N LEU A 122 6.41 25.30 8.71
CA LEU A 122 5.51 25.96 9.66
C LEU A 122 6.11 25.97 11.07
N LYS A 123 6.70 24.85 11.51
CA LYS A 123 7.32 24.74 12.82
C LYS A 123 8.57 25.62 12.97
N GLN A 124 9.36 25.78 11.90
CA GLN A 124 10.50 26.69 11.88
C GLN A 124 10.06 28.16 11.96
N ASN A 125 8.99 28.51 11.25
CA ASN A 125 8.45 29.89 11.28
C ASN A 125 7.85 30.25 12.65
N SER A 126 7.24 29.28 13.35
CA SER A 126 6.69 29.52 14.70
C SER A 126 7.77 29.73 15.77
N LYS A 127 9.00 29.21 15.55
CA LYS A 127 10.13 29.42 16.47
C LYS A 127 10.84 30.75 16.28
N LYS A 128 10.57 31.49 15.21
CA LYS A 128 11.14 32.81 14.93
C LYS A 128 10.31 33.97 15.50
N LEU A 129 9.20 33.67 16.10
CA LEU A 129 8.39 34.62 16.86
C LEU A 129 8.76 34.54 18.34
#